data_3ff02f30e5d2d2859055320d934c1bef
#
_entry.id   3ff02f30e5d2d2859055320d934c1bef
#
_cell.length_a   1.000
_cell.length_b   1.000
_cell.length_c   1.000
_cell.angle_alpha   90.00
_cell.angle_beta   90.00
_cell.angle_gamma   90.00
#
_symmetry.space_group_name_H-M   'P 1'
#
loop_
_entity.id
_entity.type
_entity.pdbx_description
1 polymer ?
#
loop_
_entity_poly.entity_id
_entity_poly.type
_entity_poly.pdbx_seq_one_letter_code
_entity_poly.pdbx_strand_id
1 'polypeptide(L)'
;WNRCRGVGYYEPAKVTKPFRFDGMQAAGAPVAGACAKRIVQVTMDARLIEIDAQTGKQCEGFGDKGSVDLTVGLGKVKMNVPYYAYTSAPTVARNLIILGGWVFDGRSTDEPSGVVRAYSADTGELVWAWDLGNPAITKLPPEGQTYTRSTPNMWSAPAFDDELGLVYLPTGNEQPDFWGGKRPPLTEK
;
A
#
# COMPACT_ATOMS: atom_id res chain seq x y z
N TRP A 1 15.27 14.10 -0.45
CA TRP A 1 13.80 14.21 -0.40
C TRP A 1 13.17 13.19 0.57
N ASN A 2 13.68 13.08 1.80
CA ASN A 2 13.11 12.20 2.81
C ASN A 2 11.88 12.88 3.43
N ARG A 3 10.69 12.61 2.94
CA ARG A 3 9.44 13.20 3.45
C ARG A 3 8.51 12.10 3.97
N CYS A 4 8.49 11.92 5.29
CA CYS A 4 7.36 11.28 5.95
C CYS A 4 6.29 12.36 6.14
N ARG A 5 5.09 12.18 5.57
CA ARG A 5 3.98 13.14 5.67
C ARG A 5 2.99 12.83 6.77
N GLY A 6 3.19 11.74 7.48
CA GLY A 6 2.34 11.32 8.59
C GLY A 6 2.38 9.82 8.82
N VAL A 7 1.59 9.40 9.77
CA VAL A 7 1.42 8.00 10.20
C VAL A 7 -0.06 7.63 10.22
N GLY A 8 -0.36 6.36 10.09
CA GLY A 8 -1.69 5.81 10.39
C GLY A 8 -1.81 5.44 11.86
N TYR A 9 -3.02 5.33 12.35
CA TYR A 9 -3.34 4.80 13.68
C TYR A 9 -4.33 3.66 13.54
N TYR A 10 -4.07 2.56 14.23
CA TYR A 10 -4.93 1.40 14.25
C TYR A 10 -5.18 0.91 15.68
N GLU A 11 -6.45 0.64 16.00
CA GLU A 11 -6.89 0.08 17.28
C GLU A 11 -7.95 -0.99 16.99
N PRO A 12 -7.57 -2.28 16.98
CA PRO A 12 -8.48 -3.39 16.66
C PRO A 12 -9.78 -3.37 17.45
N ALA A 13 -9.71 -3.02 18.73
CA ALA A 13 -10.88 -2.96 19.62
C ALA A 13 -11.94 -1.92 19.21
N LYS A 14 -11.58 -0.95 18.37
CA LYS A 14 -12.50 0.08 17.87
C LYS A 14 -13.12 -0.26 16.53
N VAL A 15 -12.66 -1.32 15.87
CA VAL A 15 -13.19 -1.73 14.55
C VAL A 15 -14.49 -2.50 14.78
N THR A 16 -15.63 -1.84 14.56
CA THR A 16 -16.96 -2.44 14.74
C THR A 16 -17.47 -3.17 13.50
N LYS A 17 -16.98 -2.80 12.33
CA LYS A 17 -17.36 -3.36 11.02
C LYS A 17 -16.12 -3.74 10.21
N PRO A 18 -15.38 -4.81 10.58
CA PRO A 18 -14.19 -5.19 9.82
C PRO A 18 -14.57 -5.61 8.41
N PHE A 19 -13.72 -5.32 7.43
CA PHE A 19 -13.81 -5.94 6.12
C PHE A 19 -13.56 -7.45 6.25
N ARG A 20 -14.35 -8.25 5.52
CA ARG A 20 -14.19 -9.69 5.44
C ARG A 20 -13.79 -10.06 4.01
N PHE A 21 -12.80 -10.89 3.87
CA PHE A 21 -12.32 -11.38 2.57
C PHE A 21 -11.92 -12.85 2.68
N ASP A 22 -11.93 -13.54 1.57
CA ASP A 22 -11.61 -14.96 1.50
C ASP A 22 -10.18 -15.22 1.99
N GLY A 23 -10.02 -16.23 2.84
CA GLY A 23 -8.74 -16.57 3.47
C GLY A 23 -8.38 -15.72 4.69
N MET A 24 -9.20 -14.74 5.07
CA MET A 24 -8.98 -14.00 6.31
C MET A 24 -9.12 -14.95 7.50
N GLN A 25 -8.03 -15.17 8.21
CA GLN A 25 -8.15 -15.69 9.57
C GLN A 25 -8.91 -14.66 10.38
N ALA A 26 -9.90 -15.12 11.15
CA ALA A 26 -10.59 -14.22 12.09
C ALA A 26 -9.50 -13.52 12.91
N ALA A 27 -9.52 -12.19 12.90
CA ALA A 27 -8.63 -11.41 13.74
C ALA A 27 -8.72 -12.02 15.15
N GLY A 28 -7.60 -12.48 15.67
CA GLY A 28 -7.54 -12.98 17.03
C GLY A 28 -8.17 -11.93 17.93
N ALA A 29 -8.87 -12.34 18.97
CA ALA A 29 -9.49 -11.42 19.92
C ALA A 29 -8.50 -10.31 20.25
N PRO A 30 -8.93 -9.02 20.36
CA PRO A 30 -8.04 -7.91 20.66
C PRO A 30 -7.17 -8.27 21.84
N VAL A 31 -5.87 -8.44 21.58
CA VAL A 31 -4.94 -8.82 22.64
C VAL A 31 -4.83 -7.59 23.56
N ALA A 32 -5.40 -7.68 24.75
CA ALA A 32 -5.12 -6.71 25.81
C ALA A 32 -3.61 -6.82 26.10
N GLY A 33 -2.85 -5.75 25.88
CA GLY A 33 -1.41 -5.76 26.11
C GLY A 33 -0.65 -5.06 24.98
N ALA A 34 0.53 -5.55 24.68
CA ALA A 34 1.37 -5.01 23.63
C ALA A 34 0.65 -5.01 22.28
N CYS A 35 0.79 -3.90 21.52
CA CYS A 35 0.18 -3.71 20.20
C CYS A 35 -1.36 -3.66 20.17
N ALA A 36 -2.01 -3.38 21.30
CA ALA A 36 -3.45 -3.07 21.32
C ALA A 36 -3.78 -1.74 20.63
N LYS A 37 -2.82 -0.83 20.56
CA LYS A 37 -2.86 0.44 19.83
C LYS A 37 -1.60 0.56 19.00
N ARG A 38 -1.75 0.82 17.72
CA ARG A 38 -0.64 0.75 16.79
C ARG A 38 -0.48 2.03 15.97
N ILE A 39 0.75 2.46 15.84
CA ILE A 39 1.15 3.45 14.84
C ILE A 39 1.59 2.69 13.60
N VAL A 40 0.97 2.99 12.48
CA VAL A 40 1.25 2.39 11.17
C VAL A 40 2.14 3.34 10.38
N GLN A 41 3.30 2.87 9.94
CA GLN A 41 4.28 3.68 9.25
C GLN A 41 4.79 2.98 7.99
N VAL A 42 5.00 3.74 6.93
CA VAL A 42 5.76 3.31 5.75
C VAL A 42 7.15 3.97 5.77
N THR A 43 8.15 3.19 5.44
CA THR A 43 9.55 3.66 5.45
C THR A 43 10.03 3.97 4.03
N MET A 44 11.11 4.75 3.93
CA MET A 44 11.70 5.14 2.63
C MET A 44 12.32 3.96 1.87
N ASP A 45 12.66 2.89 2.58
CA ASP A 45 13.13 1.62 2.01
C ASP A 45 11.98 0.65 1.70
N ALA A 46 10.76 1.18 1.55
CA ALA A 46 9.55 0.47 1.16
C ALA A 46 9.19 -0.70 2.11
N ARG A 47 9.23 -0.47 3.42
CA ARG A 47 8.64 -1.37 4.40
C ARG A 47 7.40 -0.74 5.02
N LEU A 48 6.39 -1.56 5.26
CA LEU A 48 5.25 -1.22 6.11
C LEU A 48 5.54 -1.82 7.50
N ILE A 49 5.49 -0.99 8.54
CA ILE A 49 5.78 -1.40 9.92
C ILE A 49 4.66 -0.97 10.85
N GLU A 50 4.48 -1.71 11.93
CA GLU A 50 3.61 -1.33 13.02
C GLU A 50 4.40 -1.20 14.33
N ILE A 51 4.09 -0.16 15.08
CA ILE A 51 4.72 0.18 16.34
C ILE A 51 3.64 0.30 17.42
N ASP A 52 3.85 -0.35 18.54
CA ASP A 52 3.00 -0.18 19.71
C ASP A 52 3.01 1.28 20.16
N ALA A 53 1.83 1.91 20.18
CA ALA A 53 1.69 3.33 20.46
C ALA A 53 2.00 3.71 21.92
N GLN A 54 2.06 2.75 22.84
CA GLN A 54 2.35 2.98 24.24
C GLN A 54 3.83 2.82 24.56
N THR A 55 4.48 1.83 23.94
CA THR A 55 5.86 1.46 24.26
C THR A 55 6.90 1.90 23.24
N GLY A 56 6.46 2.24 22.02
CA GLY A 56 7.34 2.54 20.89
C GLY A 56 8.05 1.29 20.30
N LYS A 57 7.72 0.09 20.78
CA LYS A 57 8.31 -1.15 20.28
C LYS A 57 7.57 -1.64 19.02
N GLN A 58 8.30 -2.32 18.16
CA GLN A 58 7.73 -2.92 16.95
C GLN A 58 6.75 -4.04 17.30
N CYS A 59 5.66 -4.16 16.57
CA CYS A 59 4.65 -5.20 16.73
C CYS A 59 5.06 -6.46 15.99
N GLU A 60 5.83 -7.33 16.64
CA GLU A 60 6.47 -8.50 16.02
C GLU A 60 5.47 -9.49 15.34
N GLY A 61 4.21 -9.49 15.77
CA GLY A 61 3.15 -10.31 15.17
C GLY A 61 2.60 -9.77 13.84
N PHE A 62 3.09 -8.61 13.36
CA PHE A 62 2.70 -8.02 12.10
C PHE A 62 3.72 -8.35 11.00
N GLY A 63 3.28 -8.97 9.90
CA GLY A 63 4.15 -9.37 8.80
C GLY A 63 5.27 -10.32 9.24
N ASP A 64 6.47 -10.12 8.68
CA ASP A 64 7.68 -10.80 9.14
C ASP A 64 8.35 -9.96 10.25
N LYS A 65 8.26 -10.40 11.50
CA LYS A 65 8.85 -9.72 12.67
C LYS A 65 8.52 -8.23 12.76
N GLY A 66 7.25 -7.88 12.52
CA GLY A 66 6.74 -6.52 12.59
C GLY A 66 6.86 -5.71 11.30
N SER A 67 7.18 -6.34 10.17
CA SER A 67 7.43 -5.64 8.92
C SER A 67 6.89 -6.39 7.72
N VAL A 68 6.41 -5.64 6.71
CA VAL A 68 6.03 -6.15 5.38
C VAL A 68 6.92 -5.50 4.33
N ASP A 69 7.52 -6.29 3.45
CA ASP A 69 8.27 -5.80 2.30
C ASP A 69 7.31 -5.35 1.19
N LEU A 70 7.28 -4.07 0.92
CA LEU A 70 6.43 -3.46 -0.09
C LEU A 70 7.05 -3.48 -1.50
N THR A 71 8.25 -4.01 -1.68
CA THR A 71 8.86 -4.17 -3.02
C THR A 71 8.37 -5.42 -3.73
N VAL A 72 7.76 -6.36 -3.01
CA VAL A 72 7.24 -7.62 -3.56
C VAL A 72 6.25 -7.34 -4.70
N GLY A 73 6.45 -7.99 -5.84
CA GLY A 73 5.63 -7.84 -7.04
C GLY A 73 5.97 -6.61 -7.91
N LEU A 74 6.86 -5.71 -7.48
CA LEU A 74 7.25 -4.53 -8.26
C LEU A 74 8.40 -4.80 -9.25
N GLY A 75 9.05 -5.95 -9.17
CA GLY A 75 10.22 -6.27 -9.97
C GLY A 75 11.44 -5.45 -9.56
N LYS A 76 12.26 -5.05 -10.54
CA LYS A 76 13.47 -4.25 -10.26
C LYS A 76 13.10 -2.82 -9.88
N VAL A 77 13.24 -2.50 -8.60
CA VAL A 77 13.08 -1.15 -8.06
C VAL A 77 14.45 -0.67 -7.55
N LYS A 78 14.90 0.48 -8.06
CA LYS A 78 16.16 1.09 -7.58
C LYS A 78 15.87 1.90 -6.33
N MET A 79 16.16 1.33 -5.15
CA MET A 79 15.90 1.99 -3.85
C MET A 79 16.96 3.01 -3.44
N ASN A 80 18.16 2.96 -4.03
CA ASN A 80 19.24 3.92 -3.75
C ASN A 80 19.10 5.26 -4.49
N VAL A 81 18.18 5.36 -5.41
CA VAL A 81 17.74 6.61 -6.05
C VAL A 81 16.21 6.63 -5.88
N PRO A 82 15.57 7.79 -5.70
CA PRO A 82 14.15 7.85 -5.40
C PRO A 82 13.30 7.55 -6.65
N TYR A 83 13.40 6.33 -7.18
CA TYR A 83 12.54 5.88 -8.28
C TYR A 83 11.19 5.37 -7.80
N TYR A 84 11.13 4.94 -6.54
CA TYR A 84 9.91 4.50 -5.89
C TYR A 84 10.01 4.77 -4.39
N ALA A 85 8.97 5.35 -3.82
CA ALA A 85 8.92 5.63 -2.39
C ALA A 85 7.47 5.78 -1.91
N TYR A 86 7.29 5.70 -0.61
CA TYR A 86 6.03 6.06 0.03
C TYR A 86 6.15 7.45 0.64
N THR A 87 5.40 8.40 0.10
CA THR A 87 5.48 9.81 0.52
C THR A 87 4.28 10.27 1.33
N SER A 88 3.19 9.52 1.32
CA SER A 88 1.97 9.83 2.07
C SER A 88 1.82 8.91 3.27
N ALA A 89 1.08 9.38 4.27
CA ALA A 89 0.68 8.54 5.39
C ALA A 89 -0.14 7.33 4.89
N PRO A 90 0.04 6.15 5.50
CA PRO A 90 -0.86 5.03 5.26
C PRO A 90 -2.29 5.39 5.67
N THR A 91 -3.27 5.06 4.83
CA THR A 91 -4.67 5.24 5.20
C THR A 91 -5.18 3.97 5.85
N VAL A 92 -5.59 4.09 7.11
CA VAL A 92 -6.22 3.00 7.85
C VAL A 92 -7.73 3.11 7.69
N ALA A 93 -8.31 2.11 7.03
CA ALA A 93 -9.74 1.98 6.77
C ALA A 93 -10.25 0.70 7.45
N ARG A 94 -10.92 0.83 8.60
CA ARG A 94 -11.30 -0.30 9.46
C ARG A 94 -10.08 -1.16 9.80
N ASN A 95 -10.04 -2.42 9.32
CA ASN A 95 -8.92 -3.35 9.51
C ASN A 95 -8.00 -3.46 8.28
N LEU A 96 -8.02 -2.48 7.39
CA LEU A 96 -7.15 -2.41 6.21
C LEU A 96 -6.20 -1.22 6.29
N ILE A 97 -4.99 -1.42 5.79
CA ILE A 97 -3.99 -0.39 5.52
C ILE A 97 -3.89 -0.25 4.01
N ILE A 98 -4.30 0.90 3.47
CA ILE A 98 -4.33 1.16 2.03
C ILE A 98 -3.15 2.05 1.66
N LEU A 99 -2.40 1.62 0.66
CA LEU A 99 -1.14 2.23 0.23
C LEU A 99 -1.07 2.38 -1.28
N GLY A 100 -0.59 3.54 -1.73
CA GLY A 100 -0.12 3.75 -3.09
C GLY A 100 1.27 4.38 -3.07
N GLY A 101 2.14 3.93 -3.96
CA GLY A 101 3.51 4.41 -4.03
C GLY A 101 3.66 5.67 -4.87
N TRP A 102 4.63 6.50 -4.53
CA TRP A 102 5.14 7.54 -5.42
C TRP A 102 6.19 6.91 -6.36
N VAL A 103 6.03 7.13 -7.64
CA VAL A 103 6.97 6.71 -8.69
C VAL A 103 7.66 7.94 -9.24
N PHE A 104 8.97 7.88 -9.47
CA PHE A 104 9.68 8.96 -10.15
C PHE A 104 9.35 8.91 -11.64
N ASP A 105 8.29 9.62 -12.00
CA ASP A 105 7.71 9.69 -13.32
C ASP A 105 8.45 10.69 -14.24
N GLY A 106 8.26 10.55 -15.53
CA GLY A 106 8.81 11.46 -16.55
C GLY A 106 10.18 11.07 -17.11
N ARG A 107 10.80 9.96 -16.71
CA ARG A 107 12.12 9.56 -17.23
C ARG A 107 12.07 8.44 -18.26
N SER A 108 11.21 7.47 -18.07
CA SER A 108 11.15 6.30 -18.95
C SER A 108 9.73 5.77 -19.11
N THR A 109 9.54 4.85 -20.04
CA THR A 109 8.31 4.06 -20.21
C THR A 109 8.39 2.72 -19.49
N ASP A 110 9.40 2.50 -18.65
CA ASP A 110 9.61 1.29 -17.85
C ASP A 110 9.84 1.65 -16.38
N GLU A 111 9.01 2.54 -15.85
CA GLU A 111 9.00 2.90 -14.45
C GLU A 111 8.30 1.81 -13.60
N PRO A 112 8.52 1.76 -12.29
CA PRO A 112 7.78 0.84 -11.41
C PRO A 112 6.26 0.98 -11.55
N SER A 113 5.54 -0.06 -11.15
CA SER A 113 4.06 -0.03 -11.15
C SER A 113 3.51 0.99 -10.16
N GLY A 114 2.43 1.65 -10.54
CA GLY A 114 1.62 2.48 -9.66
C GLY A 114 0.56 1.70 -8.87
N VAL A 115 0.67 0.38 -8.78
CA VAL A 115 -0.29 -0.49 -8.08
C VAL A 115 -0.69 0.05 -6.72
N VAL A 116 -1.99 0.06 -6.43
CA VAL A 116 -2.54 0.35 -5.10
C VAL A 116 -2.80 -0.96 -4.39
N ARG A 117 -2.42 -1.04 -3.12
CA ARG A 117 -2.52 -2.28 -2.34
C ARG A 117 -3.15 -2.03 -0.98
N ALA A 118 -3.91 -3.00 -0.51
CA ALA A 118 -4.41 -3.03 0.85
C ALA A 118 -3.88 -4.25 1.61
N TYR A 119 -3.44 -4.02 2.81
CA TYR A 119 -2.93 -5.02 3.72
C TYR A 119 -3.83 -5.13 4.95
N SER A 120 -3.91 -6.31 5.54
CA SER A 120 -4.56 -6.49 6.82
C SER A 120 -3.80 -5.70 7.89
N ALA A 121 -4.49 -4.83 8.61
CA ALA A 121 -3.91 -4.11 9.75
C ALA A 121 -3.71 -5.02 10.97
N ASP A 122 -4.27 -6.22 10.97
CA ASP A 122 -4.05 -7.20 12.03
C ASP A 122 -2.79 -8.02 11.80
N THR A 123 -2.56 -8.46 10.54
CA THR A 123 -1.54 -9.48 10.21
C THR A 123 -0.45 -9.02 9.26
N GLY A 124 -0.66 -7.95 8.50
CA GLY A 124 0.25 -7.52 7.43
C GLY A 124 0.09 -8.29 6.10
N GLU A 125 -0.84 -9.23 6.03
CA GLU A 125 -1.10 -9.99 4.78
C GLU A 125 -1.71 -9.09 3.71
N LEU A 126 -1.30 -9.30 2.44
CA LEU A 126 -1.89 -8.62 1.30
C LEU A 126 -3.34 -9.08 1.09
N VAL A 127 -4.28 -8.15 1.26
CA VAL A 127 -5.72 -8.40 1.09
C VAL A 127 -6.15 -8.27 -0.34
N TRP A 128 -5.79 -7.16 -0.99
CA TRP A 128 -6.04 -6.94 -2.40
C TRP A 128 -4.97 -6.03 -3.02
N ALA A 129 -4.85 -6.14 -4.33
CA ALA A 129 -4.11 -5.22 -5.16
C ALA A 129 -5.01 -4.72 -6.29
N TRP A 130 -4.81 -3.48 -6.70
CA TRP A 130 -5.42 -2.90 -7.88
C TRP A 130 -4.33 -2.47 -8.84
N ASP A 131 -4.09 -3.30 -9.83
CA ASP A 131 -3.18 -3.03 -10.94
C ASP A 131 -3.97 -2.39 -12.09
N LEU A 132 -3.77 -1.09 -12.33
CA LEU A 132 -4.51 -0.35 -13.35
C LEU A 132 -4.28 -0.89 -14.76
N GLY A 133 -3.10 -1.44 -15.03
CA GLY A 133 -2.74 -2.00 -16.34
C GLY A 133 -3.26 -3.43 -16.55
N ASN A 134 -3.53 -4.15 -15.47
CA ASN A 134 -4.08 -5.50 -15.50
C ASN A 134 -5.04 -5.76 -14.32
N PRO A 135 -6.30 -5.32 -14.41
CA PRO A 135 -7.28 -5.46 -13.33
C PRO A 135 -7.59 -6.91 -12.90
N ALA A 136 -7.16 -7.91 -13.67
CA ALA A 136 -7.27 -9.31 -13.29
C ALA A 136 -6.30 -9.69 -12.16
N ILE A 137 -5.23 -8.91 -11.96
CA ILE A 137 -4.29 -9.11 -10.84
C ILE A 137 -4.85 -8.39 -9.59
N THR A 138 -5.56 -9.15 -8.78
CA THR A 138 -6.17 -8.64 -7.53
C THR A 138 -5.39 -8.99 -6.27
N LYS A 139 -4.29 -9.71 -6.40
CA LYS A 139 -3.33 -10.12 -5.36
C LYS A 139 -1.91 -9.91 -5.87
N LEU A 140 -0.95 -10.71 -5.44
CA LEU A 140 0.38 -10.74 -6.05
C LEU A 140 0.30 -11.21 -7.51
N PRO A 141 1.13 -10.68 -8.40
CA PRO A 141 1.26 -11.23 -9.74
C PRO A 141 1.76 -12.68 -9.68
N PRO A 142 1.52 -13.47 -10.73
CA PRO A 142 2.06 -14.84 -10.82
C PRO A 142 3.58 -14.87 -10.64
N GLU A 143 4.12 -16.01 -10.21
CA GLU A 143 5.56 -16.21 -10.03
C GLU A 143 6.34 -15.81 -11.30
N GLY A 144 7.43 -15.08 -11.12
CA GLY A 144 8.26 -14.57 -12.22
C GLY A 144 7.68 -13.36 -12.95
N GLN A 145 6.49 -12.91 -12.61
CA GLN A 145 5.86 -11.70 -13.17
C GLN A 145 5.89 -10.53 -12.18
N THR A 146 5.54 -9.36 -12.68
CA THR A 146 5.40 -8.13 -11.89
C THR A 146 4.04 -7.50 -12.15
N TYR A 147 3.62 -6.60 -11.27
CA TYR A 147 2.55 -5.67 -11.59
C TYR A 147 2.90 -4.86 -12.85
N THR A 148 1.87 -4.40 -13.56
CA THR A 148 2.05 -3.63 -14.81
C THR A 148 2.87 -2.38 -14.53
N ARG A 149 3.96 -2.24 -15.26
CA ARG A 149 4.89 -1.11 -15.13
C ARG A 149 4.33 0.14 -15.79
N SER A 150 4.82 1.29 -15.36
CA SER A 150 4.49 2.63 -15.90
C SER A 150 3.01 3.02 -15.83
N THR A 151 2.25 2.37 -14.96
CA THR A 151 0.85 2.73 -14.70
C THR A 151 0.74 3.99 -13.83
N PRO A 152 -0.40 4.71 -13.86
CA PRO A 152 -0.67 5.80 -12.93
C PRO A 152 -0.40 5.38 -11.49
N ASN A 153 0.21 6.28 -10.72
CA ASN A 153 0.53 6.03 -9.32
C ASN A 153 -0.30 6.92 -8.38
N MET A 154 -0.41 6.51 -7.13
CA MET A 154 -1.11 7.25 -6.09
C MET A 154 -0.10 7.71 -5.02
N TRP A 155 0.40 8.92 -5.15
CA TRP A 155 1.35 9.52 -4.21
C TRP A 155 0.70 10.37 -3.12
N SER A 156 -0.61 10.62 -3.21
CA SER A 156 -1.45 11.24 -2.18
C SER A 156 -2.19 10.19 -1.37
N ALA A 157 -2.59 10.53 -0.14
CA ALA A 157 -3.41 9.65 0.68
C ALA A 157 -4.81 9.47 0.08
N PRO A 158 -5.36 8.26 0.02
CA PRO A 158 -6.76 8.03 -0.36
C PRO A 158 -7.71 8.54 0.73
N ALA A 159 -8.95 8.85 0.32
CA ALA A 159 -10.07 9.05 1.24
C ALA A 159 -10.87 7.76 1.39
N PHE A 160 -11.47 7.56 2.55
CA PHE A 160 -12.30 6.40 2.85
C PHE A 160 -13.66 6.85 3.39
N ASP A 161 -14.73 6.31 2.82
CA ASP A 161 -16.09 6.45 3.30
C ASP A 161 -16.48 5.18 4.07
N ASP A 162 -16.60 5.29 5.38
CA ASP A 162 -16.90 4.15 6.25
C ASP A 162 -18.34 3.66 6.11
N GLU A 163 -19.28 4.54 5.77
CA GLU A 163 -20.69 4.18 5.62
C GLU A 163 -20.91 3.37 4.34
N LEU A 164 -20.37 3.85 3.23
CA LEU A 164 -20.46 3.19 1.92
C LEU A 164 -19.45 2.07 1.74
N GLY A 165 -18.38 2.03 2.54
CA GLY A 165 -17.27 1.09 2.37
C GLY A 165 -16.45 1.35 1.11
N LEU A 166 -16.38 2.61 0.65
CA LEU A 166 -15.70 3.02 -0.57
C LEU A 166 -14.37 3.70 -0.26
N VAL A 167 -13.39 3.45 -1.12
CA VAL A 167 -12.10 4.13 -1.11
C VAL A 167 -11.97 4.96 -2.38
N TYR A 168 -11.64 6.23 -2.24
CA TYR A 168 -11.41 7.17 -3.33
C TYR A 168 -9.90 7.33 -3.53
N LEU A 169 -9.41 6.93 -4.70
CA LEU A 169 -7.99 6.84 -5.02
C LEU A 169 -7.57 8.01 -5.93
N PRO A 170 -6.80 9.01 -5.43
CA PRO A 170 -6.33 10.14 -6.23
C PRO A 170 -5.09 9.72 -7.05
N THR A 171 -5.32 9.09 -8.20
CA THR A 171 -4.24 8.67 -9.10
C THR A 171 -3.71 9.83 -9.93
N GLY A 172 -2.42 9.80 -10.22
CA GLY A 172 -1.76 10.67 -11.19
C GLY A 172 -1.94 10.22 -12.64
N ASN A 173 -1.12 10.73 -13.52
CA ASN A 173 -1.11 10.35 -14.93
C ASN A 173 -0.30 9.05 -15.17
N GLU A 174 -0.53 8.46 -16.34
CA GLU A 174 0.32 7.39 -16.85
C GLU A 174 1.72 7.93 -17.23
N GLN A 175 2.71 7.07 -17.13
CA GLN A 175 4.10 7.39 -17.44
C GLN A 175 4.37 7.45 -18.96
N PRO A 176 5.20 8.35 -19.47
CA PRO A 176 5.84 9.50 -18.78
C PRO A 176 4.82 10.62 -18.49
N ASP A 177 4.89 11.23 -17.31
CA ASP A 177 3.85 12.11 -16.80
C ASP A 177 3.63 13.37 -17.66
N PHE A 178 4.71 14.11 -17.97
CA PHE A 178 4.60 15.41 -18.64
C PHE A 178 4.44 15.37 -20.15
N TRP A 179 4.74 14.24 -20.79
CA TRP A 179 4.67 14.11 -22.24
C TRP A 179 4.11 12.79 -22.70
N GLY A 180 2.90 12.85 -23.22
CA GLY A 180 2.13 11.67 -23.65
C GLY A 180 2.54 11.04 -24.98
N GLY A 181 3.50 11.62 -25.75
CA GLY A 181 3.82 11.16 -27.09
C GLY A 181 4.43 9.75 -27.20
N LYS A 182 4.87 9.18 -26.07
CA LYS A 182 5.36 7.79 -26.00
C LYS A 182 4.41 6.85 -25.23
N ARG A 183 3.28 7.36 -24.76
CA ARG A 183 2.26 6.50 -24.16
C ARG A 183 1.62 5.63 -25.22
N PRO A 184 1.24 4.38 -24.90
CA PRO A 184 0.42 3.59 -25.81
C PRO A 184 -0.91 4.33 -26.08
N PRO A 185 -1.53 4.14 -27.25
CA PRO A 185 -2.86 4.68 -27.51
C PRO A 185 -3.81 4.24 -26.39
N LEU A 186 -4.67 5.16 -25.94
CA LEU A 186 -5.76 4.80 -25.04
C LEU A 186 -6.59 3.73 -25.74
N THR A 187 -6.43 2.49 -25.35
CA THR A 187 -7.38 1.46 -25.71
C THR A 187 -8.56 1.67 -24.78
N GLU A 188 -9.72 1.98 -25.34
CA GLU A 188 -10.99 1.94 -24.61
C GLU A 188 -11.10 0.55 -23.97
N LYS A 189 -11.04 0.50 -22.63
CA LYS A 189 -11.26 -0.71 -21.85
C LYS A 189 -12.47 -0.47 -20.97
#